data_c8324b0ae739afa99d8e5b73fa054d0a
#
_entry.id   c8324b0ae739afa99d8e5b73fa054d0a
#
_cell.length_a   1.000
_cell.length_b   1.000
_cell.length_c   1.000
_cell.angle_alpha   90.00
_cell.angle_beta   90.00
_cell.angle_gamma   90.00
#
_symmetry.space_group_name_H-M   'P 1'
#
loop_
_entity.id
_entity.type
_entity.pdbx_description
1 polymer ?
#
loop_
_entity_poly.entity_id
_entity_poly.type
_entity_poly.pdbx_seq_one_letter_code
_entity_poly.pdbx_strand_id
1 'polypeptide(L)'
;LELEQYVQEAVEANPLLEFPSEVTVPAWQETAQEAYQGKRIRDKEDEPLPDPVANASRQEKTLQQVVEEQLGCLSLSDQERALAFYIAGTLDSRGWWTESVEETARAFGVPEEQVRQALQKVQQLEPAGVGAQNLSQCLLLQLEQEPERSELARKIVESGLEQLGQNQIPALARKFHVTAREVLDAKARICALDPKPGARFAGAGPVVYQREDAWVEDTGAGLKVTVYDTWGRKFVLNQEYLDWAGVQGNGQVKAYLKEQLGKAR
;
A
#
# COMPACT_ATOMS: atom_id res chain seq x y z
N LEU A 1 -9.93 -8.82 -22.45
CA LEU A 1 -10.11 -10.29 -22.57
C LEU A 1 -10.70 -10.69 -23.92
N GLU A 2 -11.89 -10.22 -24.33
CA GLU A 2 -12.52 -10.60 -25.63
C GLU A 2 -11.69 -10.13 -26.85
N LEU A 3 -11.14 -8.92 -26.80
CA LEU A 3 -10.29 -8.39 -27.86
C LEU A 3 -8.95 -9.15 -27.96
N GLU A 4 -8.41 -9.59 -26.83
CA GLU A 4 -7.18 -10.40 -26.80
C GLU A 4 -7.38 -11.76 -27.43
N GLN A 5 -8.48 -12.42 -27.11
CA GLN A 5 -8.85 -13.69 -27.74
C GLN A 5 -9.05 -13.54 -29.24
N TYR A 6 -9.76 -12.49 -29.66
CA TYR A 6 -9.96 -12.22 -31.07
C TYR A 6 -8.64 -11.97 -31.83
N VAL A 7 -7.74 -11.20 -31.26
CA VAL A 7 -6.41 -10.95 -31.86
C VAL A 7 -5.57 -12.22 -31.91
N GLN A 8 -5.62 -13.05 -30.88
CA GLN A 8 -4.91 -14.33 -30.86
C GLN A 8 -5.44 -15.30 -31.89
N GLU A 9 -6.76 -15.44 -32.05
CA GLU A 9 -7.39 -16.21 -33.07
C GLU A 9 -7.06 -15.68 -34.48
N ALA A 10 -7.02 -14.36 -34.69
CA ALA A 10 -6.67 -13.76 -35.97
C ALA A 10 -5.21 -14.01 -36.38
N VAL A 11 -4.28 -14.00 -35.41
CA VAL A 11 -2.86 -14.32 -35.65
C VAL A 11 -2.69 -15.82 -35.95
N GLU A 12 -3.38 -16.69 -35.20
CA GLU A 12 -3.36 -18.14 -35.49
C GLU A 12 -3.97 -18.50 -36.87
N ALA A 13 -4.98 -17.76 -37.30
CA ALA A 13 -5.65 -17.98 -38.58
C ALA A 13 -4.88 -17.40 -39.78
N ASN A 14 -3.98 -16.44 -39.59
CA ASN A 14 -3.27 -15.75 -40.65
C ASN A 14 -1.74 -15.86 -40.49
N PRO A 15 -1.07 -16.70 -41.30
CA PRO A 15 0.37 -16.95 -41.20
C PRO A 15 1.26 -15.71 -41.50
N LEU A 16 0.67 -14.62 -42.00
CA LEU A 16 1.38 -13.37 -42.27
C LEU A 16 1.45 -12.45 -41.07
N LEU A 17 0.72 -12.75 -39.99
CA LEU A 17 0.73 -11.97 -38.75
C LEU A 17 1.64 -12.65 -37.73
N GLU A 18 2.57 -11.89 -37.16
CA GLU A 18 3.43 -12.33 -36.08
C GLU A 18 3.36 -11.37 -34.93
N PHE A 19 3.48 -11.91 -33.71
CA PHE A 19 3.79 -11.09 -32.57
C PHE A 19 5.26 -10.70 -32.68
N PRO A 20 5.64 -9.41 -32.57
CA PRO A 20 7.03 -9.02 -32.55
C PRO A 20 7.74 -9.74 -31.39
N SER A 21 8.77 -10.50 -31.69
CA SER A 21 9.57 -11.24 -30.71
C SER A 21 10.35 -10.32 -29.78
N GLU A 22 10.51 -9.05 -30.16
CA GLU A 22 11.03 -7.99 -29.33
C GLU A 22 9.88 -7.08 -28.88
N VAL A 23 9.40 -7.28 -27.65
CA VAL A 23 8.71 -6.21 -26.93
C VAL A 23 9.75 -5.09 -26.85
N THR A 24 9.62 -4.08 -27.70
CA THR A 24 10.41 -2.85 -27.56
C THR A 24 10.01 -2.27 -26.22
N VAL A 25 10.79 -2.60 -25.19
CA VAL A 25 10.64 -2.02 -23.86
C VAL A 25 10.71 -0.52 -24.02
N PRO A 26 9.80 0.25 -23.43
CA PRO A 26 9.83 1.70 -23.50
C PRO A 26 11.23 2.22 -23.15
N ALA A 27 11.71 3.28 -23.77
CA ALA A 27 13.07 3.80 -23.62
C ALA A 27 13.51 4.04 -22.16
N TRP A 28 12.53 4.24 -21.23
CA TRP A 28 12.82 4.32 -19.80
C TRP A 28 13.17 2.97 -19.16
N GLN A 29 12.69 1.83 -19.71
CA GLN A 29 13.11 0.50 -19.26
C GLN A 29 14.48 0.12 -19.81
N GLU A 30 14.83 0.56 -21.02
CA GLU A 30 16.19 0.41 -21.56
C GLU A 30 17.19 1.24 -20.75
N THR A 31 16.86 2.51 -20.44
CA THR A 31 17.69 3.34 -19.56
C THR A 31 17.77 2.80 -18.14
N ALA A 32 16.71 2.18 -17.60
CA ALA A 32 16.75 1.54 -16.29
C ALA A 32 17.57 0.24 -16.33
N GLN A 33 17.48 -0.56 -17.41
CA GLN A 33 18.31 -1.75 -17.58
C GLN A 33 19.78 -1.40 -17.87
N GLU A 34 20.07 -0.37 -18.67
CA GLU A 34 21.42 0.13 -18.91
C GLU A 34 22.02 0.75 -17.62
N ALA A 35 21.22 1.50 -16.85
CA ALA A 35 21.66 2.01 -15.55
C ALA A 35 21.94 0.89 -14.55
N TYR A 36 21.17 -0.21 -14.62
CA TYR A 36 21.39 -1.40 -13.80
C TYR A 36 22.58 -2.25 -14.29
N GLN A 37 22.78 -2.34 -15.62
CA GLN A 37 23.93 -3.05 -16.21
C GLN A 37 25.21 -2.20 -16.19
N GLY A 38 25.12 -0.87 -16.37
CA GLY A 38 26.26 0.04 -16.29
C GLY A 38 26.83 0.20 -14.88
N LYS A 39 26.09 -0.21 -13.85
CA LYS A 39 26.53 -0.29 -12.46
C LYS A 39 27.13 -1.67 -12.09
N ARG A 40 27.44 -2.51 -13.07
CA ARG A 40 28.32 -3.66 -12.87
C ARG A 40 29.76 -3.15 -12.65
N ILE A 41 29.97 -2.67 -11.44
CA ILE A 41 31.08 -3.03 -10.57
C ILE A 41 32.43 -3.15 -11.29
N ARG A 42 33.15 -2.04 -11.31
CA ARG A 42 34.57 -2.10 -11.20
C ARG A 42 34.91 -2.38 -9.73
N ASP A 43 35.41 -3.55 -9.50
CA ASP A 43 36.24 -3.95 -8.36
C ASP A 43 35.74 -3.61 -6.93
N LYS A 44 34.93 -4.51 -6.39
CA LYS A 44 35.00 -4.89 -4.98
C LYS A 44 34.97 -6.40 -4.89
N GLU A 45 36.16 -6.98 -4.96
CA GLU A 45 36.41 -8.41 -4.83
C GLU A 45 36.33 -8.91 -3.39
N ASP A 46 35.63 -8.34 -2.45
CA ASP A 46 35.57 -8.85 -1.08
C ASP A 46 34.31 -8.50 -0.26
N GLU A 47 33.21 -8.03 -0.86
CA GLU A 47 31.94 -8.03 -0.13
C GLU A 47 31.16 -9.30 -0.45
N PRO A 48 30.83 -10.14 0.56
CA PRO A 48 29.98 -11.30 0.33
C PRO A 48 28.64 -10.82 -0.23
N LEU A 49 28.23 -11.40 -1.37
CA LEU A 49 26.92 -11.12 -1.96
C LEU A 49 25.86 -11.26 -0.87
N PRO A 50 24.97 -10.28 -0.70
CA PRO A 50 23.91 -10.39 0.29
C PRO A 50 23.14 -11.68 0.03
N ASP A 51 23.12 -12.55 1.04
CA ASP A 51 22.46 -13.84 0.97
C ASP A 51 21.00 -13.63 0.57
N PRO A 52 20.55 -14.13 -0.58
CA PRO A 52 19.17 -13.96 -1.02
C PRO A 52 18.16 -14.56 -0.03
N VAL A 53 18.59 -15.51 0.80
CA VAL A 53 17.79 -16.11 1.87
C VAL A 53 17.62 -15.12 3.05
N ALA A 54 18.64 -14.30 3.35
CA ALA A 54 18.55 -13.26 4.38
C ALA A 54 17.57 -12.13 4.01
N ASN A 55 17.40 -11.85 2.71
CA ASN A 55 16.42 -10.90 2.21
C ASN A 55 15.01 -11.48 2.05
N ALA A 56 14.88 -12.80 1.87
CA ALA A 56 13.57 -13.47 1.75
C ALA A 56 12.85 -13.64 3.10
N SER A 57 13.53 -13.50 4.23
CA SER A 57 12.97 -13.82 5.55
C SER A 57 12.48 -12.61 6.36
N ARG A 58 12.55 -11.39 5.85
CA ARG A 58 11.89 -10.24 6.46
C ARG A 58 10.44 -10.12 5.98
N GLN A 59 9.62 -11.10 6.32
CA GLN A 59 8.18 -10.82 6.40
C GLN A 59 8.00 -9.81 7.54
N GLU A 60 7.69 -8.58 7.19
CA GLU A 60 7.33 -7.57 8.17
C GLU A 60 6.11 -8.10 8.92
N LYS A 61 6.25 -8.24 10.25
CA LYS A 61 5.16 -8.72 11.10
C LYS A 61 3.96 -7.78 10.96
N THR A 62 2.78 -8.33 10.82
CA THR A 62 1.55 -7.55 10.86
C THR A 62 1.28 -7.04 12.26
N LEU A 63 0.50 -5.96 12.40
CA LEU A 63 0.07 -5.44 13.71
C LEU A 63 -0.55 -6.55 14.56
N GLN A 64 -1.44 -7.34 13.97
CA GLN A 64 -2.10 -8.44 14.63
C GLN A 64 -1.08 -9.43 15.23
N GLN A 65 -0.09 -9.87 14.46
CA GLN A 65 0.95 -10.80 14.93
C GLN A 65 1.74 -10.23 16.09
N VAL A 66 2.09 -8.93 16.04
CA VAL A 66 2.83 -8.27 17.12
C VAL A 66 2.00 -8.21 18.42
N VAL A 67 0.72 -7.87 18.31
CA VAL A 67 -0.19 -7.82 19.46
C VAL A 67 -0.44 -9.21 20.02
N GLU A 68 -0.67 -10.22 19.17
CA GLU A 68 -0.88 -11.62 19.59
C GLU A 68 0.34 -12.21 20.30
N GLU A 69 1.56 -11.93 19.81
CA GLU A 69 2.80 -12.35 20.51
C GLU A 69 2.90 -11.76 21.91
N GLN A 70 2.58 -10.47 22.07
CA GLN A 70 2.59 -9.81 23.38
C GLN A 70 1.51 -10.38 24.31
N LEU A 71 0.28 -10.63 23.77
CA LEU A 71 -0.79 -11.28 24.53
C LEU A 71 -0.39 -12.69 25.00
N GLY A 72 0.38 -13.42 24.19
CA GLY A 72 0.92 -14.73 24.58
C GLY A 72 1.86 -14.69 25.79
N CYS A 73 2.51 -13.56 26.03
CA CYS A 73 3.41 -13.34 27.19
C CYS A 73 2.67 -12.96 28.47
N LEU A 74 1.38 -12.57 28.38
CA LEU A 74 0.59 -12.16 29.55
C LEU A 74 -0.07 -13.37 30.21
N SER A 75 -0.13 -13.33 31.55
CA SER A 75 -0.89 -14.31 32.35
C SER A 75 -2.38 -13.96 32.31
N LEU A 76 -3.09 -14.52 31.36
CA LEU A 76 -4.53 -14.30 31.14
C LEU A 76 -5.30 -15.61 31.44
N SER A 77 -6.50 -15.50 31.96
CA SER A 77 -7.44 -16.63 31.98
C SER A 77 -7.86 -17.01 30.55
N ASP A 78 -8.36 -18.23 30.33
CA ASP A 78 -8.75 -18.69 29.01
C ASP A 78 -9.82 -17.81 28.36
N GLN A 79 -10.77 -17.30 29.14
CA GLN A 79 -11.81 -16.39 28.68
C GLN A 79 -11.26 -15.02 28.29
N GLU A 80 -10.42 -14.43 29.15
CA GLU A 80 -9.75 -13.14 28.85
C GLU A 80 -8.85 -13.25 27.63
N ARG A 81 -8.14 -14.36 27.49
CA ARG A 81 -7.30 -14.65 26.35
C ARG A 81 -8.12 -14.69 25.07
N ALA A 82 -9.22 -15.46 25.03
CA ALA A 82 -10.09 -15.52 23.85
C ALA A 82 -10.64 -14.16 23.44
N LEU A 83 -11.07 -13.33 24.41
CA LEU A 83 -11.55 -11.97 24.15
C LEU A 83 -10.44 -11.05 23.63
N ALA A 84 -9.24 -11.09 24.26
CA ALA A 84 -8.12 -10.25 23.84
C ALA A 84 -7.62 -10.61 22.44
N PHE A 85 -7.56 -11.89 22.08
CA PHE A 85 -7.20 -12.35 20.73
C PHE A 85 -8.26 -11.94 19.70
N TYR A 86 -9.55 -12.02 20.05
CA TYR A 86 -10.61 -11.52 19.18
C TYR A 86 -10.47 -10.03 18.92
N ILE A 87 -10.28 -9.23 19.98
CA ILE A 87 -10.05 -7.77 19.84
C ILE A 87 -8.83 -7.50 18.97
N ALA A 88 -7.71 -8.23 19.17
CA ALA A 88 -6.51 -8.08 18.35
C ALA A 88 -6.76 -8.39 16.85
N GLY A 89 -7.61 -9.40 16.57
CA GLY A 89 -7.98 -9.78 15.20
C GLY A 89 -8.94 -8.81 14.51
N THR A 90 -9.68 -7.99 15.26
CA THR A 90 -10.67 -7.02 14.74
C THR A 90 -10.16 -5.58 14.73
N LEU A 91 -8.87 -5.36 14.98
CA LEU A 91 -8.25 -4.04 14.85
C LEU A 91 -8.23 -3.58 13.39
N ASP A 92 -8.52 -2.28 13.18
CA ASP A 92 -8.43 -1.69 11.85
C ASP A 92 -6.96 -1.43 11.43
N SER A 93 -6.76 -0.96 10.18
CA SER A 93 -5.42 -0.63 9.65
C SER A 93 -4.72 0.52 10.40
N ARG A 94 -5.44 1.29 11.21
CA ARG A 94 -4.91 2.34 12.09
C ARG A 94 -4.49 1.79 13.44
N GLY A 95 -4.94 0.59 13.79
CA GLY A 95 -4.75 -0.04 15.08
C GLY A 95 -5.87 0.28 16.08
N TRP A 96 -7.02 0.76 15.60
CA TRP A 96 -8.18 1.09 16.44
C TRP A 96 -9.16 -0.07 16.49
N TRP A 97 -9.88 -0.16 17.59
CA TRP A 97 -10.97 -1.10 17.76
C TRP A 97 -12.30 -0.37 17.70
N THR A 98 -13.01 -0.55 16.60
CA THR A 98 -14.24 0.19 16.28
C THR A 98 -15.53 -0.56 16.62
N GLU A 99 -15.41 -1.81 17.07
CA GLU A 99 -16.57 -2.62 17.44
C GLU A 99 -17.22 -2.17 18.76
N SER A 100 -18.49 -2.53 18.93
CA SER A 100 -19.25 -2.25 20.15
C SER A 100 -18.91 -3.27 21.24
N VAL A 101 -18.62 -2.76 22.45
CA VAL A 101 -18.44 -3.59 23.65
C VAL A 101 -19.68 -4.48 23.90
N GLU A 102 -20.89 -3.92 23.68
CA GLU A 102 -22.15 -4.62 23.91
C GLU A 102 -22.37 -5.77 22.92
N GLU A 103 -22.04 -5.58 21.64
CA GLU A 103 -22.16 -6.60 20.59
C GLU A 103 -21.17 -7.75 20.85
N THR A 104 -19.94 -7.41 21.18
CA THR A 104 -18.89 -8.39 21.53
C THR A 104 -19.29 -9.18 22.79
N ALA A 105 -19.82 -8.50 23.83
CA ALA A 105 -20.30 -9.17 25.04
C ALA A 105 -21.42 -10.17 24.75
N ARG A 106 -22.37 -9.80 23.89
CA ARG A 106 -23.46 -10.71 23.47
C ARG A 106 -22.94 -11.89 22.65
N ALA A 107 -21.99 -11.65 21.73
CA ALA A 107 -21.43 -12.70 20.89
C ALA A 107 -20.69 -13.77 21.69
N PHE A 108 -19.96 -13.38 22.73
CA PHE A 108 -19.23 -14.29 23.61
C PHE A 108 -20.04 -14.78 24.82
N GLY A 109 -21.23 -14.22 25.06
CA GLY A 109 -22.05 -14.58 26.22
C GLY A 109 -21.43 -14.19 27.56
N VAL A 110 -20.66 -13.10 27.60
CA VAL A 110 -19.94 -12.61 28.77
C VAL A 110 -20.45 -11.22 29.20
N PRO A 111 -20.26 -10.83 30.46
CA PRO A 111 -20.55 -9.46 30.89
C PRO A 111 -19.68 -8.42 30.15
N GLU A 112 -20.23 -7.27 29.85
CA GLU A 112 -19.49 -6.15 29.19
C GLU A 112 -18.21 -5.79 29.94
N GLU A 113 -18.22 -5.91 31.28
CA GLU A 113 -17.06 -5.60 32.10
C GLU A 113 -15.84 -6.47 31.76
N GLN A 114 -16.04 -7.72 31.42
CA GLN A 114 -14.96 -8.62 30.99
C GLN A 114 -14.39 -8.20 29.64
N VAL A 115 -15.24 -7.73 28.71
CA VAL A 115 -14.78 -7.19 27.44
C VAL A 115 -13.96 -5.91 27.65
N ARG A 116 -14.42 -5.01 28.55
CA ARG A 116 -13.66 -3.80 28.88
C ARG A 116 -12.31 -4.10 29.53
N GLN A 117 -12.24 -5.10 30.41
CA GLN A 117 -10.99 -5.54 31.02
C GLN A 117 -10.03 -6.14 29.98
N ALA A 118 -10.52 -6.97 29.05
CA ALA A 118 -9.73 -7.50 27.96
C ALA A 118 -9.22 -6.37 27.05
N LEU A 119 -10.08 -5.39 26.71
CA LEU A 119 -9.70 -4.22 25.93
C LEU A 119 -8.63 -3.39 26.63
N GLN A 120 -8.74 -3.14 27.92
CA GLN A 120 -7.72 -2.43 28.69
C GLN A 120 -6.35 -3.14 28.63
N LYS A 121 -6.34 -4.46 28.65
CA LYS A 121 -5.08 -5.23 28.51
C LYS A 121 -4.48 -5.06 27.12
N VAL A 122 -5.30 -5.05 26.06
CA VAL A 122 -4.85 -4.78 24.69
C VAL A 122 -4.30 -3.35 24.57
N GLN A 123 -4.94 -2.37 25.20
CA GLN A 123 -4.52 -0.95 25.21
C GLN A 123 -3.20 -0.69 25.92
N GLN A 124 -2.74 -1.62 26.75
CA GLN A 124 -1.43 -1.55 27.43
C GLN A 124 -0.27 -2.09 26.60
N LEU A 125 -0.57 -2.70 25.44
CA LEU A 125 0.42 -3.30 24.53
C LEU A 125 1.07 -2.27 23.62
N GLU A 126 2.16 -2.67 23.00
CA GLU A 126 2.82 -1.92 21.94
C GLU A 126 2.26 -2.31 20.56
N PRO A 127 2.05 -1.33 19.69
CA PRO A 127 2.38 0.11 19.81
C PRO A 127 1.39 0.87 20.70
N ALA A 128 1.90 1.90 21.38
CA ALA A 128 1.08 2.76 22.24
C ALA A 128 -0.12 3.34 21.48
N GLY A 129 -1.32 3.26 22.08
CA GLY A 129 -2.56 3.73 21.47
C GLY A 129 -3.31 2.68 20.65
N VAL A 130 -2.83 1.42 20.60
CA VAL A 130 -3.55 0.30 19.98
C VAL A 130 -4.83 0.00 20.78
N GLY A 131 -5.89 -0.47 20.11
CA GLY A 131 -7.18 -0.77 20.73
C GLY A 131 -8.00 0.47 21.16
N ALA A 132 -7.60 1.66 20.74
CA ALA A 132 -8.39 2.87 20.97
C ALA A 132 -9.67 2.86 20.13
N GLN A 133 -10.77 3.41 20.64
CA GLN A 133 -12.04 3.52 19.92
C GLN A 133 -12.16 4.80 19.09
N ASN A 134 -11.35 5.81 19.42
CA ASN A 134 -11.32 7.10 18.73
C ASN A 134 -9.95 7.78 18.86
N LEU A 135 -9.76 8.88 18.13
CA LEU A 135 -8.52 9.63 18.12
C LEU A 135 -8.14 10.16 19.52
N SER A 136 -9.09 10.72 20.25
CA SER A 136 -8.85 11.26 21.58
C SER A 136 -8.30 10.18 22.53
N GLN A 137 -8.93 9.00 22.53
CA GLN A 137 -8.47 7.88 23.34
C GLN A 137 -7.09 7.37 22.92
N CYS A 138 -6.82 7.29 21.60
CA CYS A 138 -5.52 6.90 21.08
C CYS A 138 -4.39 7.83 21.59
N LEU A 139 -4.63 9.13 21.54
CA LEU A 139 -3.67 10.12 22.03
C LEU A 139 -3.53 10.08 23.57
N LEU A 140 -4.64 9.86 24.29
CA LEU A 140 -4.61 9.73 25.76
C LEU A 140 -3.78 8.52 26.20
N LEU A 141 -3.97 7.36 25.57
CA LEU A 141 -3.19 6.15 25.87
C LEU A 141 -1.68 6.36 25.65
N GLN A 142 -1.31 7.11 24.59
CA GLN A 142 0.09 7.44 24.35
C GLN A 142 0.65 8.41 25.39
N LEU A 143 -0.12 9.46 25.76
CA LEU A 143 0.27 10.41 26.81
C LEU A 143 0.43 9.74 28.18
N GLU A 144 -0.34 8.69 28.46
CA GLU A 144 -0.20 7.92 29.72
C GLU A 144 1.10 7.13 29.80
N GLN A 145 1.63 6.71 28.64
CA GLN A 145 2.90 5.97 28.55
C GLN A 145 4.12 6.90 28.49
N GLU A 146 3.93 8.21 28.24
CA GLU A 146 5.04 9.16 28.26
C GLU A 146 5.62 9.33 29.67
N PRO A 147 6.97 9.38 29.80
CA PRO A 147 7.63 9.57 31.10
C PRO A 147 7.30 10.93 31.73
N GLU A 148 7.12 11.96 30.91
CA GLU A 148 6.74 13.30 31.35
C GLU A 148 5.25 13.54 31.13
N ARG A 149 4.43 13.15 32.09
CA ARG A 149 2.98 13.33 32.04
C ARG A 149 2.63 14.82 32.02
N SER A 150 2.10 15.29 30.90
CA SER A 150 1.59 16.65 30.77
C SER A 150 0.07 16.68 31.00
N GLU A 151 -0.29 17.12 32.22
CA GLU A 151 -1.71 17.31 32.58
C GLU A 151 -2.45 18.27 31.65
N LEU A 152 -1.76 19.28 31.13
CA LEU A 152 -2.35 20.22 30.17
C LEU A 152 -2.61 19.57 28.83
N ALA A 153 -1.66 18.79 28.29
CA ALA A 153 -1.85 18.07 27.04
C ALA A 153 -3.03 17.09 27.15
N ARG A 154 -3.14 16.37 28.26
CA ARG A 154 -4.26 15.47 28.55
C ARG A 154 -5.61 16.20 28.53
N LYS A 155 -5.74 17.31 29.27
CA LYS A 155 -6.97 18.12 29.30
C LYS A 155 -7.34 18.68 27.93
N ILE A 156 -6.34 19.06 27.12
CA ILE A 156 -6.57 19.55 25.75
C ILE A 156 -7.11 18.41 24.88
N VAL A 157 -6.55 17.20 24.97
CA VAL A 157 -7.02 16.05 24.19
C VAL A 157 -8.44 15.64 24.61
N GLU A 158 -8.76 15.68 25.90
CA GLU A 158 -10.09 15.32 26.43
C GLU A 158 -11.18 16.30 25.99
N SER A 159 -10.93 17.60 25.98
CA SER A 159 -11.99 18.60 25.82
C SER A 159 -11.69 19.78 24.92
N GLY A 160 -10.50 19.84 24.31
CA GLY A 160 -10.04 20.95 23.48
C GLY A 160 -9.42 20.55 22.16
N LEU A 161 -9.48 19.27 21.76
CA LEU A 161 -8.81 18.77 20.56
C LEU A 161 -9.31 19.45 19.27
N GLU A 162 -10.60 19.70 19.16
CA GLU A 162 -11.18 20.40 18.03
C GLU A 162 -10.67 21.84 17.91
N GLN A 163 -10.66 22.57 19.05
CA GLN A 163 -10.15 23.94 19.12
C GLN A 163 -8.65 24.00 18.80
N LEU A 164 -7.91 22.96 19.21
CA LEU A 164 -6.48 22.82 18.89
C LEU A 164 -6.29 22.61 17.36
N GLY A 165 -7.12 21.78 16.74
CA GLY A 165 -7.12 21.56 15.29
C GLY A 165 -7.42 22.82 14.48
N GLN A 166 -8.33 23.67 14.99
CA GLN A 166 -8.63 24.98 14.43
C GLN A 166 -7.59 26.09 14.80
N ASN A 167 -6.52 25.71 15.52
CA ASN A 167 -5.44 26.60 15.96
C ASN A 167 -5.92 27.77 16.86
N GLN A 168 -7.01 27.56 17.63
CA GLN A 168 -7.57 28.56 18.52
C GLN A 168 -6.80 28.67 19.85
N ILE A 169 -5.50 28.94 19.80
CA ILE A 169 -4.61 29.00 20.98
C ILE A 169 -5.11 29.95 22.06
N PRO A 170 -5.56 31.20 21.76
CA PRO A 170 -6.05 32.12 22.80
C PRO A 170 -7.33 31.63 23.49
N ALA A 171 -8.18 30.88 22.80
CA ALA A 171 -9.39 30.30 23.38
C ALA A 171 -9.05 29.20 24.37
N LEU A 172 -8.11 28.31 24.00
CA LEU A 172 -7.60 27.24 24.86
C LEU A 172 -6.89 27.80 26.10
N ALA A 173 -6.05 28.85 25.94
CA ALA A 173 -5.36 29.51 27.05
C ALA A 173 -6.36 30.08 28.10
N ARG A 174 -7.46 30.68 27.61
CA ARG A 174 -8.53 31.17 28.52
C ARG A 174 -9.31 30.01 29.15
N LYS A 175 -9.63 28.97 28.38
CA LYS A 175 -10.40 27.80 28.84
C LYS A 175 -9.68 27.05 29.97
N PHE A 176 -8.38 26.89 29.88
CA PHE A 176 -7.58 26.14 30.85
C PHE A 176 -6.82 27.01 31.83
N HIS A 177 -6.98 28.33 31.78
CA HIS A 177 -6.32 29.32 32.62
C HIS A 177 -4.78 29.22 32.64
N VAL A 178 -4.22 29.06 31.44
CA VAL A 178 -2.77 28.90 31.21
C VAL A 178 -2.29 29.94 30.19
N THR A 179 -0.99 30.09 30.08
CA THR A 179 -0.37 30.99 29.10
C THR A 179 -0.44 30.40 27.69
N ALA A 180 -0.43 31.26 26.67
CA ALA A 180 -0.40 30.82 25.27
C ALA A 180 0.85 29.97 24.95
N ARG A 181 1.97 30.22 25.68
CA ARG A 181 3.21 29.45 25.55
C ARG A 181 3.03 27.99 26.01
N GLU A 182 2.41 27.80 27.18
CA GLU A 182 2.13 26.46 27.70
C GLU A 182 1.18 25.67 26.77
N VAL A 183 0.21 26.34 26.12
CA VAL A 183 -0.65 25.71 25.12
C VAL A 183 0.15 25.30 23.89
N LEU A 184 1.11 26.13 23.44
CA LEU A 184 1.98 25.79 22.30
C LEU A 184 2.91 24.62 22.64
N ASP A 185 3.46 24.56 23.84
CA ASP A 185 4.28 23.45 24.31
C ASP A 185 3.46 22.15 24.37
N ALA A 186 2.23 22.20 24.90
CA ALA A 186 1.31 21.06 24.90
C ALA A 186 0.93 20.63 23.48
N LYS A 187 0.68 21.58 22.56
CA LYS A 187 0.43 21.31 21.15
C LYS A 187 1.61 20.58 20.51
N ALA A 188 2.84 21.04 20.74
CA ALA A 188 4.03 20.39 20.20
C ALA A 188 4.14 18.92 20.64
N ARG A 189 3.84 18.63 21.91
CA ARG A 189 3.78 17.25 22.43
C ARG A 189 2.69 16.42 21.74
N ILE A 190 1.46 16.95 21.66
CA ILE A 190 0.34 16.24 21.00
C ILE A 190 0.65 15.96 19.52
N CYS A 191 1.29 16.90 18.82
CA CYS A 191 1.69 16.72 17.43
C CYS A 191 2.83 15.70 17.23
N ALA A 192 3.59 15.38 18.27
CA ALA A 192 4.63 14.35 18.23
C ALA A 192 4.05 12.92 18.36
N LEU A 193 2.81 12.78 18.83
CA LEU A 193 2.14 11.48 18.97
C LEU A 193 1.70 10.92 17.62
N ASP A 194 1.53 9.60 17.57
CA ASP A 194 1.11 8.90 16.36
C ASP A 194 -0.41 8.64 16.36
N PRO A 195 -1.19 9.32 15.50
CA PRO A 195 -2.64 9.11 15.44
C PRO A 195 -3.05 7.76 14.84
N LYS A 196 -2.12 7.04 14.21
CA LYS A 196 -2.37 5.77 13.50
C LYS A 196 -1.28 4.76 13.80
N PRO A 197 -1.18 4.24 15.03
CA PRO A 197 -0.07 3.36 15.44
C PRO A 197 0.03 2.09 14.60
N GLY A 198 -1.10 1.61 14.02
CA GLY A 198 -1.13 0.45 13.14
C GLY A 198 -0.54 0.68 11.75
N ALA A 199 -0.44 1.93 11.30
CA ALA A 199 0.01 2.24 9.93
C ALA A 199 1.47 1.79 9.66
N ARG A 200 2.30 1.70 10.70
CA ARG A 200 3.69 1.20 10.59
C ARG A 200 3.78 -0.29 10.24
N PHE A 201 2.71 -1.04 10.51
CA PHE A 201 2.59 -2.47 10.26
C PHE A 201 1.76 -2.79 9.02
N ALA A 202 1.16 -1.78 8.40
CA ALA A 202 0.58 -1.90 7.08
C ALA A 202 1.75 -2.09 6.11
N GLY A 203 2.22 -3.34 5.99
CA GLY A 203 3.23 -3.71 5.00
C GLY A 203 2.81 -3.11 3.66
N ALA A 204 3.77 -2.68 2.87
CA ALA A 204 3.50 -2.25 1.52
C ALA A 204 2.83 -3.43 0.79
N GLY A 205 1.51 -3.44 0.80
CA GLY A 205 0.73 -4.35 -0.03
C GLY A 205 1.27 -4.24 -1.46
N PRO A 206 1.09 -5.23 -2.31
CA PRO A 206 1.59 -5.18 -3.67
C PRO A 206 1.11 -3.86 -4.28
N VAL A 207 2.07 -2.97 -4.58
CA VAL A 207 1.77 -1.71 -5.25
C VAL A 207 1.25 -2.10 -6.62
N VAL A 208 -0.06 -2.02 -6.81
CA VAL A 208 -0.67 -2.22 -8.13
C VAL A 208 -0.32 -0.98 -8.94
N TYR A 209 0.75 -1.09 -9.72
CA TYR A 209 1.10 -0.07 -10.69
C TYR A 209 0.03 -0.06 -11.76
N GLN A 210 -0.82 0.96 -11.75
CA GLN A 210 -1.70 1.22 -12.88
C GLN A 210 -0.86 1.87 -13.97
N ARG A 211 -0.86 1.26 -15.15
CA ARG A 211 -0.22 1.83 -16.32
C ARG A 211 -1.09 2.98 -16.82
N GLU A 212 -0.49 4.11 -17.07
CA GLU A 212 -1.18 5.27 -17.63
C GLU A 212 -1.62 4.95 -19.07
N ASP A 213 -2.85 5.26 -19.42
CA ASP A 213 -3.36 5.10 -20.79
C ASP A 213 -2.94 6.28 -21.68
N ALA A 214 -2.80 7.46 -21.09
CA ALA A 214 -2.37 8.67 -21.78
C ALA A 214 -1.62 9.62 -20.87
N TRP A 215 -0.63 10.30 -21.42
CA TRP A 215 0.13 11.36 -20.77
C TRP A 215 -0.19 12.70 -21.43
N VAL A 216 -0.46 13.73 -20.63
CA VAL A 216 -0.69 15.10 -21.08
C VAL A 216 0.42 16.00 -20.56
N GLU A 217 1.19 16.59 -21.46
CA GLU A 217 2.29 17.51 -21.16
C GLU A 217 1.95 18.92 -21.65
N ASP A 218 2.10 19.92 -20.79
CA ASP A 218 2.00 21.31 -21.19
C ASP A 218 3.38 21.82 -21.65
N THR A 219 3.54 22.04 -22.94
CA THR A 219 4.80 22.49 -23.55
C THR A 219 4.92 24.00 -23.61
N GLY A 220 4.00 24.77 -22.95
CA GLY A 220 3.98 26.25 -23.00
C GLY A 220 3.50 26.82 -24.35
N ALA A 221 3.51 26.03 -25.42
CA ALA A 221 2.92 26.35 -26.73
C ALA A 221 1.57 25.67 -26.95
N GLY A 222 1.17 24.75 -26.05
CA GLY A 222 -0.07 24.00 -26.08
C GLY A 222 0.06 22.66 -25.37
N LEU A 223 -1.07 21.98 -25.21
CA LEU A 223 -1.12 20.66 -24.58
C LEU A 223 -0.73 19.57 -25.60
N LYS A 224 0.28 18.78 -25.28
CA LYS A 224 0.67 17.59 -26.05
C LYS A 224 0.12 16.37 -25.35
N VAL A 225 -0.74 15.61 -26.05
CA VAL A 225 -1.30 14.35 -25.56
C VAL A 225 -0.56 13.19 -26.21
N THR A 226 0.07 12.34 -25.41
CA THR A 226 0.69 11.10 -25.87
C THR A 226 -0.12 9.93 -25.32
N VAL A 227 -0.72 9.13 -26.19
CA VAL A 227 -1.49 7.95 -25.83
C VAL A 227 -0.56 6.75 -25.87
N TYR A 228 -0.54 5.94 -24.82
CA TYR A 228 0.16 4.66 -24.80
C TYR A 228 -0.72 3.61 -25.47
N ASP A 229 -0.60 3.52 -26.81
CA ASP A 229 -1.27 2.49 -27.57
C ASP A 229 -0.57 1.14 -27.36
N THR A 230 -1.11 0.37 -26.43
CA THR A 230 -0.63 -0.99 -26.14
C THR A 230 -1.07 -2.00 -27.21
N TRP A 231 -2.01 -1.64 -28.06
CA TRP A 231 -2.65 -2.55 -29.01
C TRP A 231 -2.10 -2.45 -30.45
N GLY A 232 -1.76 -1.24 -30.88
CA GLY A 232 -1.31 -0.97 -32.25
C GLY A 232 0.04 -1.59 -32.64
N ARG A 233 0.78 -2.16 -31.66
CA ARG A 233 2.09 -2.79 -31.89
C ARG A 233 2.14 -4.28 -31.56
N LYS A 234 1.01 -4.93 -31.31
CA LYS A 234 1.00 -6.34 -30.90
C LYS A 234 1.19 -7.34 -32.05
N PHE A 235 1.13 -6.89 -33.30
CA PHE A 235 1.39 -7.75 -34.44
C PHE A 235 2.03 -6.97 -35.58
N VAL A 236 2.92 -7.61 -36.28
CA VAL A 236 3.59 -7.12 -37.50
C VAL A 236 3.43 -8.13 -38.61
N LEU A 237 3.50 -7.64 -39.86
CA LEU A 237 3.52 -8.51 -41.00
C LEU A 237 4.90 -9.17 -41.11
N ASN A 238 4.90 -10.51 -41.18
CA ASN A 238 6.12 -11.27 -41.41
C ASN A 238 6.68 -11.00 -42.81
N GLN A 239 7.76 -10.24 -42.86
CA GLN A 239 8.40 -9.84 -44.10
C GLN A 239 9.12 -11.01 -44.77
N GLU A 240 9.63 -11.98 -44.02
CA GLU A 240 10.28 -13.16 -44.60
C GLU A 240 9.32 -13.99 -45.44
N TYR A 241 8.08 -14.16 -44.98
CA TYR A 241 7.02 -14.83 -45.78
C TYR A 241 6.64 -14.06 -47.05
N LEU A 242 6.64 -12.74 -46.97
CA LEU A 242 6.33 -11.89 -48.14
C LEU A 242 7.45 -11.97 -49.18
N ASP A 243 8.71 -11.94 -48.75
CA ASP A 243 9.87 -12.04 -49.62
C ASP A 243 9.99 -13.43 -50.25
N TRP A 244 9.78 -14.49 -49.44
CA TRP A 244 9.76 -15.87 -49.95
C TRP A 244 8.70 -16.09 -51.01
N ALA A 245 7.50 -15.57 -50.79
CA ALA A 245 6.40 -15.65 -51.76
C ALA A 245 6.65 -14.84 -53.05
N GLY A 246 7.41 -13.76 -52.95
CA GLY A 246 7.86 -12.96 -54.09
C GLY A 246 8.80 -13.72 -55.00
N VAL A 247 9.72 -14.49 -54.43
CA VAL A 247 10.83 -15.17 -55.15
C VAL A 247 10.45 -16.58 -55.64
N GLN A 248 9.78 -17.40 -54.81
CA GLN A 248 9.57 -18.83 -55.11
C GLN A 248 8.10 -19.26 -55.20
N GLY A 249 7.14 -18.36 -55.01
CA GLY A 249 5.72 -18.71 -54.94
C GLY A 249 5.11 -19.08 -56.29
N ASN A 250 4.49 -20.28 -56.37
CA ASN A 250 3.58 -20.65 -57.47
C ASN A 250 2.36 -19.72 -57.53
N GLY A 251 1.71 -19.59 -58.67
CA GLY A 251 0.58 -18.67 -58.84
C GLY A 251 -0.55 -18.83 -57.83
N GLN A 252 -0.80 -20.07 -57.35
CA GLN A 252 -1.79 -20.36 -56.33
C GLN A 252 -1.35 -19.82 -54.92
N VAL A 253 -0.08 -19.95 -54.58
CA VAL A 253 0.49 -19.43 -53.31
C VAL A 253 0.44 -17.91 -53.29
N LYS A 254 0.76 -17.24 -54.40
CA LYS A 254 0.68 -15.77 -54.52
C LYS A 254 -0.76 -15.28 -54.41
N ALA A 255 -1.75 -15.98 -54.95
CA ALA A 255 -3.15 -15.64 -54.81
C ALA A 255 -3.63 -15.77 -53.33
N TYR A 256 -3.27 -16.87 -52.66
CA TYR A 256 -3.59 -17.12 -51.26
C TYR A 256 -2.98 -16.03 -50.33
N LEU A 257 -1.68 -15.73 -50.49
CA LEU A 257 -1.02 -14.72 -49.69
C LEU A 257 -1.58 -13.31 -49.91
N LYS A 258 -1.98 -13.00 -51.14
CA LYS A 258 -2.67 -11.74 -51.47
C LYS A 258 -4.03 -11.63 -50.79
N GLU A 259 -4.76 -12.73 -50.67
CA GLU A 259 -6.03 -12.79 -49.93
C GLU A 259 -5.79 -12.61 -48.42
N GLN A 260 -4.79 -13.27 -47.83
CA GLN A 260 -4.45 -13.16 -46.43
C GLN A 260 -3.91 -11.76 -46.08
N LEU A 261 -3.16 -11.12 -46.96
CA LEU A 261 -2.73 -9.73 -46.82
C LEU A 261 -3.91 -8.75 -46.81
N GLY A 262 -4.94 -9.04 -47.58
CA GLY A 262 -6.19 -8.28 -47.58
C GLY A 262 -6.99 -8.40 -46.29
N LYS A 263 -6.89 -9.55 -45.63
CA LYS A 263 -7.52 -9.78 -44.31
C LYS A 263 -6.72 -9.18 -43.13
N ALA A 264 -5.42 -8.96 -43.30
CA ALA A 264 -4.52 -8.40 -42.31
C ALA A 264 -4.50 -6.85 -42.32
N ARG A 265 -5.12 -6.20 -43.30
CA ARG A 265 -5.30 -4.74 -43.40
C ARG A 265 -6.64 -4.29 -42.81
#